data_3b64db54743c3ac25ae59b37ade13621
#
_entry.id   3b64db54743c3ac25ae59b37ade13621
#
_cell.length_a   1.000
_cell.length_b   1.000
_cell.length_c   1.000
_cell.angle_alpha   90.00
_cell.angle_beta   90.00
_cell.angle_gamma   90.00
#
_symmetry.space_group_name_H-M   'P 1'
#
loop_
_entity.id
_entity.type
_entity.pdbx_description
1 polymer ?
#
loop_
_entity_poly.entity_id
_entity_poly.type
_entity_poly.pdbx_seq_one_letter_code
_entity_poly.pdbx_strand_id
1 'polypeptide(L)'
;MDAKIVARKKYQVVYLKEGSQIVDILNIMEAHVALMNLENVRILKEMRNSVNRKVNCETANISKTVNAAVKQLADIEYIRETTGLSYLPENLKEMALLRLEYPDAPLAELGTYLNPPVGKSGVNHRLRRISEMADSLRQQTV
;
A
#
# COMPACT_ATOMS: atom_id res chain seq x y z
N MET A 1 32.84 -27.12 14.45
CA MET A 1 31.37 -27.10 14.60
C MET A 1 31.01 -27.05 16.07
N ASP A 2 30.18 -26.10 16.43
CA ASP A 2 29.68 -25.95 17.81
C ASP A 2 28.44 -26.82 18.03
N ALA A 3 28.61 -28.12 17.98
CA ALA A 3 27.54 -29.05 18.27
C ALA A 3 27.41 -29.31 19.77
N LYS A 4 26.20 -29.22 20.31
CA LYS A 4 25.91 -29.56 21.70
C LYS A 4 25.14 -30.87 21.76
N ILE A 5 25.55 -31.74 22.67
CA ILE A 5 24.87 -33.02 22.90
C ILE A 5 23.96 -32.84 24.12
N VAL A 6 22.67 -33.07 23.94
CA VAL A 6 21.67 -32.99 25.00
C VAL A 6 20.95 -34.31 25.11
N ALA A 7 20.90 -34.84 26.30
CA ALA A 7 20.14 -36.07 26.58
C ALA A 7 18.64 -35.73 26.71
N ARG A 8 17.80 -36.32 25.86
CA ARG A 8 16.34 -36.21 25.95
C ARG A 8 15.74 -37.62 26.08
N LYS A 9 15.09 -37.88 27.20
CA LYS A 9 14.52 -39.19 27.52
C LYS A 9 15.59 -40.28 27.42
N LYS A 10 15.48 -41.19 26.44
CA LYS A 10 16.44 -42.26 26.20
C LYS A 10 17.45 -41.97 25.08
N TYR A 11 17.38 -40.76 24.51
CA TYR A 11 18.17 -40.40 23.34
C TYR A 11 19.11 -39.23 23.61
N GLN A 12 20.30 -39.30 23.06
CA GLN A 12 21.16 -38.13 22.94
C GLN A 12 20.85 -37.41 21.63
N VAL A 13 20.61 -36.13 21.70
CA VAL A 13 20.30 -35.32 20.52
C VAL A 13 21.41 -34.29 20.30
N VAL A 14 21.96 -34.29 19.09
CA VAL A 14 22.91 -33.26 18.69
C VAL A 14 22.13 -31.98 18.39
N TYR A 15 22.47 -30.91 19.12
CA TYR A 15 21.78 -29.63 19.00
C TYR A 15 22.69 -28.59 18.40
N LEU A 16 22.19 -27.91 17.35
CA LEU A 16 22.89 -26.84 16.67
C LEU A 16 21.99 -25.56 16.69
N LYS A 17 22.59 -24.42 17.04
CA LYS A 17 21.88 -23.15 17.11
C LYS A 17 21.77 -22.45 15.76
N GLU A 18 22.76 -22.58 14.90
CA GLU A 18 22.82 -21.91 13.61
C GLU A 18 22.31 -22.81 12.48
N GLY A 19 21.46 -22.26 11.61
CA GLY A 19 20.88 -22.98 10.49
C GLY A 19 21.92 -23.50 9.50
N SER A 20 23.02 -22.77 9.28
CA SER A 20 24.12 -23.18 8.42
C SER A 20 24.82 -24.45 8.94
N GLN A 21 25.02 -24.55 10.25
CA GLN A 21 25.60 -25.76 10.88
C GLN A 21 24.67 -26.96 10.77
N ILE A 22 23.35 -26.72 10.87
CA ILE A 22 22.36 -27.80 10.67
C ILE A 22 22.44 -28.33 9.24
N VAL A 23 22.56 -27.46 8.24
CA VAL A 23 22.70 -27.85 6.83
C VAL A 23 23.96 -28.67 6.62
N ASP A 24 25.10 -28.27 7.19
CA ASP A 24 26.37 -28.98 7.10
C ASP A 24 26.28 -30.38 7.71
N ILE A 25 25.67 -30.51 8.89
CA ILE A 25 25.48 -31.81 9.57
C ILE A 25 24.59 -32.72 8.74
N LEU A 26 23.49 -32.25 8.20
CA LEU A 26 22.59 -33.03 7.36
C LEU A 26 23.29 -33.53 6.10
N ASN A 27 24.16 -32.74 5.51
CA ASN A 27 24.99 -33.13 4.37
C ASN A 27 25.98 -34.26 4.77
N ILE A 28 26.67 -34.10 5.89
CA ILE A 28 27.63 -35.10 6.39
C ILE A 28 26.92 -36.41 6.65
N MET A 29 25.70 -36.38 7.12
CA MET A 29 24.89 -37.58 7.41
C MET A 29 24.19 -38.15 6.15
N GLU A 30 24.46 -37.59 4.99
CA GLU A 30 23.81 -37.94 3.70
C GLU A 30 22.28 -37.86 3.75
N ALA A 31 21.77 -36.98 4.59
CA ALA A 31 20.32 -36.78 4.75
C ALA A 31 19.77 -35.75 3.74
N HIS A 32 20.00 -35.95 2.46
CA HIS A 32 19.66 -35.01 1.40
C HIS A 32 18.17 -34.68 1.34
N VAL A 33 17.28 -35.61 1.61
CA VAL A 33 15.82 -35.36 1.61
C VAL A 33 15.44 -34.43 2.75
N ALA A 34 15.98 -34.62 3.94
CA ALA A 34 15.72 -33.74 5.08
C ALA A 34 16.28 -32.35 4.84
N LEU A 35 17.45 -32.20 4.22
CA LEU A 35 18.03 -30.93 3.82
C LEU A 35 17.13 -30.18 2.83
N MET A 36 16.65 -30.85 1.78
CA MET A 36 15.75 -30.27 0.80
C MET A 36 14.45 -29.80 1.45
N ASN A 37 13.86 -30.58 2.34
CA ASN A 37 12.65 -30.21 3.06
C ASN A 37 12.87 -28.98 3.95
N LEU A 38 14.00 -28.90 4.65
CA LEU A 38 14.35 -27.75 5.48
C LEU A 38 14.47 -26.47 4.64
N GLU A 39 15.17 -26.53 3.52
CA GLU A 39 15.34 -25.40 2.62
C GLU A 39 14.01 -24.96 2.00
N ASN A 40 13.17 -25.89 1.58
CA ASN A 40 11.83 -25.59 1.04
C ASN A 40 10.95 -24.88 2.07
N VAL A 41 10.96 -25.30 3.33
CA VAL A 41 10.21 -24.62 4.41
C VAL A 41 10.69 -23.20 4.62
N ARG A 42 12.00 -22.97 4.60
CA ARG A 42 12.58 -21.62 4.73
C ARG A 42 12.14 -20.72 3.57
N ILE A 43 12.23 -21.19 2.33
CA ILE A 43 11.83 -20.45 1.12
C ILE A 43 10.34 -20.10 1.19
N LEU A 44 9.47 -21.05 1.53
CA LEU A 44 8.03 -20.83 1.66
C LEU A 44 7.71 -19.77 2.72
N LYS A 45 8.41 -19.80 3.86
CA LYS A 45 8.24 -18.82 4.93
C LYS A 45 8.64 -17.42 4.47
N GLU A 46 9.77 -17.29 3.79
CA GLU A 46 10.25 -16.03 3.25
C GLU A 46 9.29 -15.46 2.19
N MET A 47 8.79 -16.32 1.30
CA MET A 47 7.80 -15.93 0.29
C MET A 47 6.50 -15.45 0.94
N ARG A 48 6.00 -16.15 1.96
CA ARG A 48 4.79 -15.76 2.70
C ARG A 48 4.97 -14.41 3.36
N ASN A 49 6.10 -14.17 4.03
CA ASN A 49 6.40 -12.90 4.69
C ASN A 49 6.49 -11.74 3.68
N SER A 50 7.10 -11.98 2.51
CA SER A 50 7.19 -11.00 1.44
C SER A 50 5.82 -10.65 0.87
N VAL A 51 4.97 -11.64 0.59
CA VAL A 51 3.60 -11.44 0.11
C VAL A 51 2.76 -10.69 1.12
N ASN A 52 2.84 -11.05 2.41
CA ASN A 52 2.10 -10.37 3.47
C ASN A 52 2.48 -8.90 3.57
N ARG A 53 3.77 -8.56 3.50
CA ARG A 53 4.23 -7.16 3.51
C ARG A 53 3.71 -6.39 2.30
N LYS A 54 3.76 -6.99 1.12
CA LYS A 54 3.26 -6.37 -0.11
C LYS A 54 1.76 -6.12 -0.03
N VAL A 55 0.97 -7.10 0.41
CA VAL A 55 -0.49 -6.97 0.58
C VAL A 55 -0.81 -5.87 1.58
N ASN A 56 -0.10 -5.81 2.71
CA ASN A 56 -0.30 -4.77 3.73
C ASN A 56 -0.01 -3.37 3.17
N CYS A 57 1.06 -3.20 2.40
CA CYS A 57 1.38 -1.92 1.75
C CYS A 57 0.33 -1.53 0.71
N GLU A 58 -0.12 -2.45 -0.12
CA GLU A 58 -1.16 -2.20 -1.13
C GLU A 58 -2.48 -1.83 -0.48
N THR A 59 -2.88 -2.54 0.58
CA THR A 59 -4.10 -2.24 1.34
C THR A 59 -4.04 -0.85 1.95
N ALA A 60 -2.92 -0.46 2.56
CA ALA A 60 -2.73 0.87 3.13
C ALA A 60 -2.80 1.95 2.04
N ASN A 61 -2.19 1.74 0.87
CA ASN A 61 -2.23 2.67 -0.24
C ASN A 61 -3.63 2.82 -0.82
N ILE A 62 -4.38 1.73 -0.98
CA ILE A 62 -5.78 1.74 -1.44
C ILE A 62 -6.63 2.52 -0.45
N SER A 63 -6.49 2.28 0.85
CA SER A 63 -7.23 2.98 1.89
C SER A 63 -6.98 4.48 1.86
N LYS A 64 -5.73 4.92 1.71
CA LYS A 64 -5.38 6.33 1.57
C LYS A 64 -6.01 6.95 0.32
N THR A 65 -5.97 6.24 -0.79
CA THR A 65 -6.55 6.72 -2.07
C THR A 65 -8.07 6.87 -1.95
N VAL A 66 -8.75 5.89 -1.37
CA VAL A 66 -10.20 5.93 -1.16
C VAL A 66 -10.58 7.09 -0.23
N ASN A 67 -9.87 7.24 0.90
CA ASN A 67 -10.14 8.32 1.86
C ASN A 67 -9.94 9.70 1.23
N ALA A 68 -8.90 9.87 0.43
CA ALA A 68 -8.65 11.11 -0.30
C ALA A 68 -9.78 11.40 -1.31
N ALA A 69 -10.23 10.40 -2.04
CA ALA A 69 -11.32 10.55 -3.00
C ALA A 69 -12.63 10.93 -2.30
N VAL A 70 -12.96 10.28 -1.19
CA VAL A 70 -14.15 10.60 -0.40
C VAL A 70 -14.12 12.04 0.09
N LYS A 71 -12.97 12.48 0.63
CA LYS A 71 -12.80 13.87 1.07
C LYS A 71 -12.95 14.86 -0.09
N GLN A 72 -12.32 14.57 -1.22
CA GLN A 72 -12.42 15.43 -2.42
C GLN A 72 -13.86 15.57 -2.90
N LEU A 73 -14.60 14.46 -2.96
CA LEU A 73 -16.01 14.49 -3.35
C LEU A 73 -16.85 15.28 -2.36
N ALA A 74 -16.64 15.10 -1.07
CA ALA A 74 -17.35 15.86 -0.04
C ALA A 74 -17.06 17.38 -0.14
N ASP A 75 -15.81 17.75 -0.38
CA ASP A 75 -15.42 19.14 -0.55
C ASP A 75 -16.05 19.76 -1.80
N ILE A 76 -16.08 19.05 -2.92
CA ILE A 76 -16.71 19.49 -4.16
C ILE A 76 -18.22 19.66 -3.97
N GLU A 77 -18.89 18.70 -3.35
CA GLU A 77 -20.31 18.78 -3.04
C GLU A 77 -20.65 19.96 -2.14
N TYR A 78 -19.81 20.19 -1.13
CA TYR A 78 -19.98 21.33 -0.23
C TYR A 78 -19.91 22.66 -0.97
N ILE A 79 -18.96 22.84 -1.89
CA ILE A 79 -18.84 24.04 -2.72
C ILE A 79 -20.08 24.16 -3.62
N ARG A 80 -20.50 23.06 -4.23
CA ARG A 80 -21.66 23.04 -5.12
C ARG A 80 -22.95 23.47 -4.40
N GLU A 81 -23.14 23.01 -3.18
CA GLU A 81 -24.33 23.31 -2.37
C GLU A 81 -24.31 24.73 -1.77
N THR A 82 -23.12 25.25 -1.50
CA THR A 82 -22.94 26.55 -0.82
C THR A 82 -22.92 27.72 -1.83
N THR A 83 -21.89 27.73 -2.68
CA THR A 83 -21.66 28.86 -3.62
C THR A 83 -21.92 28.48 -5.08
N GLY A 84 -21.99 27.17 -5.36
CA GLY A 84 -22.01 26.63 -6.71
C GLY A 84 -20.60 26.47 -7.29
N LEU A 85 -20.48 25.61 -8.28
CA LEU A 85 -19.18 25.35 -8.93
C LEU A 85 -18.65 26.52 -9.72
N SER A 86 -19.50 27.50 -10.04
CA SER A 86 -19.10 28.76 -10.69
C SER A 86 -18.16 29.62 -9.85
N TYR A 87 -18.11 29.38 -8.54
CA TYR A 87 -17.15 30.02 -7.63
C TYR A 87 -15.69 29.60 -7.93
N LEU A 88 -15.48 28.40 -8.48
CA LEU A 88 -14.17 27.92 -8.83
C LEU A 88 -13.65 28.52 -10.13
N PRO A 89 -12.32 28.78 -10.23
CA PRO A 89 -11.72 29.08 -11.53
C PRO A 89 -11.99 27.98 -12.55
N GLU A 90 -11.97 28.30 -13.84
CA GLU A 90 -12.31 27.40 -14.93
C GLU A 90 -11.57 26.06 -14.85
N ASN A 91 -10.26 26.09 -14.61
CA ASN A 91 -9.43 24.88 -14.48
C ASN A 91 -9.81 24.01 -13.28
N LEU A 92 -10.19 24.62 -12.17
CA LEU A 92 -10.63 23.90 -10.97
C LEU A 92 -12.06 23.37 -11.14
N LYS A 93 -12.92 24.14 -11.78
CA LYS A 93 -14.29 23.72 -12.10
C LYS A 93 -14.30 22.48 -12.98
N GLU A 94 -13.49 22.46 -14.05
CA GLU A 94 -13.34 21.31 -14.92
C GLU A 94 -12.88 20.07 -14.15
N MET A 95 -11.89 20.24 -13.28
CA MET A 95 -11.38 19.15 -12.42
C MET A 95 -12.45 18.65 -11.46
N ALA A 96 -13.22 19.53 -10.86
CA ALA A 96 -14.31 19.18 -9.95
C ALA A 96 -15.40 18.36 -10.67
N LEU A 97 -15.79 18.78 -11.86
CA LEU A 97 -16.77 18.05 -12.67
C LEU A 97 -16.28 16.66 -13.06
N LEU A 98 -15.02 16.53 -13.47
CA LEU A 98 -14.41 15.23 -13.78
C LEU A 98 -14.39 14.32 -12.55
N ARG A 99 -14.06 14.85 -11.39
CA ARG A 99 -14.03 14.05 -10.16
C ARG A 99 -15.42 13.55 -9.77
N LEU A 100 -16.46 14.35 -9.98
CA LEU A 100 -17.85 13.96 -9.75
C LEU A 100 -18.32 12.89 -10.75
N GLU A 101 -17.91 13.02 -12.00
CA GLU A 101 -18.25 12.07 -13.06
C GLU A 101 -17.53 10.72 -12.89
N TYR A 102 -16.26 10.76 -12.46
CA TYR A 102 -15.41 9.58 -12.27
C TYR A 102 -14.90 9.48 -10.82
N PRO A 103 -15.78 9.15 -9.86
CA PRO A 103 -15.40 9.17 -8.45
C PRO A 103 -14.34 8.14 -8.06
N ASP A 104 -14.26 7.04 -8.79
CA ASP A 104 -13.32 5.95 -8.51
C ASP A 104 -12.04 6.00 -9.35
N ALA A 105 -11.93 6.97 -10.27
CA ALA A 105 -10.79 7.05 -11.17
C ALA A 105 -9.50 7.48 -10.43
N PRO A 106 -8.35 6.84 -10.74
CA PRO A 106 -7.05 7.31 -10.26
C PRO A 106 -6.72 8.70 -10.76
N LEU A 107 -5.87 9.43 -10.05
CA LEU A 107 -5.49 10.80 -10.43
C LEU A 107 -4.84 10.84 -11.82
N ALA A 108 -4.01 9.86 -12.15
CA ALA A 108 -3.37 9.78 -13.46
C ALA A 108 -4.40 9.65 -14.60
N GLU A 109 -5.46 8.88 -14.39
CA GLU A 109 -6.56 8.72 -15.34
C GLU A 109 -7.37 10.02 -15.51
N LEU A 110 -7.69 10.68 -14.41
CA LEU A 110 -8.38 11.96 -14.46
C LEU A 110 -7.62 12.99 -15.29
N GLY A 111 -6.29 13.00 -15.17
CA GLY A 111 -5.43 13.89 -15.96
C GLY A 111 -5.53 13.66 -17.46
N THR A 112 -5.80 12.43 -17.90
CA THR A 112 -5.94 12.10 -19.33
C THR A 112 -7.23 12.65 -19.95
N TYR A 113 -8.25 12.88 -19.13
CA TYR A 113 -9.53 13.44 -19.58
C TYR A 113 -9.50 14.96 -19.74
N LEU A 114 -8.48 15.61 -19.22
CA LEU A 114 -8.30 17.06 -19.38
C LEU A 114 -7.72 17.39 -20.75
N ASN A 115 -8.06 18.56 -21.27
CA ASN A 115 -7.56 19.05 -22.55
C ASN A 115 -6.91 20.45 -22.37
N PRO A 116 -5.55 20.57 -22.38
CA PRO A 116 -4.58 19.49 -22.62
C PRO A 116 -4.42 18.51 -21.44
N PRO A 117 -3.99 17.27 -21.67
CA PRO A 117 -3.80 16.30 -20.59
C PRO A 117 -2.80 16.80 -19.54
N VAL A 118 -3.10 16.50 -18.28
CA VAL A 118 -2.29 16.91 -17.12
C VAL A 118 -1.79 15.65 -16.39
N GLY A 119 -0.58 15.71 -15.89
CA GLY A 119 -0.01 14.61 -15.12
C GLY A 119 -0.63 14.49 -13.72
N LYS A 120 -0.36 13.37 -13.05
CA LYS A 120 -0.85 13.07 -11.70
C LYS A 120 -0.60 14.22 -10.71
N SER A 121 0.59 14.82 -10.75
CA SER A 121 0.96 15.94 -9.86
C SER A 121 0.08 17.16 -10.08
N GLY A 122 -0.22 17.48 -11.33
CA GLY A 122 -1.09 18.62 -11.68
C GLY A 122 -2.53 18.38 -11.23
N VAL A 123 -3.05 17.16 -11.42
CA VAL A 123 -4.37 16.77 -10.94
C VAL A 123 -4.45 16.87 -9.42
N ASN A 124 -3.48 16.34 -8.71
CA ASN A 124 -3.41 16.42 -7.25
C ASN A 124 -3.37 17.86 -6.76
N HIS A 125 -2.59 18.72 -7.41
CA HIS A 125 -2.52 20.14 -7.09
C HIS A 125 -3.89 20.83 -7.23
N ARG A 126 -4.59 20.58 -8.32
CA ARG A 126 -5.92 21.16 -8.57
C ARG A 126 -6.94 20.68 -7.54
N LEU A 127 -6.96 19.39 -7.23
CA LEU A 127 -7.87 18.83 -6.21
C LEU A 127 -7.57 19.38 -4.82
N ARG A 128 -6.29 19.56 -4.48
CA ARG A 128 -5.89 20.19 -3.22
C ARG A 128 -6.37 21.63 -3.12
N ARG A 129 -6.24 22.41 -4.19
CA ARG A 129 -6.74 23.77 -4.22
C ARG A 129 -8.26 23.85 -4.03
N ILE A 130 -9.00 22.93 -4.63
CA ILE A 130 -10.45 22.81 -4.42
C ILE A 130 -10.76 22.55 -2.94
N SER A 131 -10.07 21.62 -2.31
CA SER A 131 -10.22 21.30 -0.89
C SER A 131 -9.90 22.51 0.00
N GLU A 132 -8.83 23.25 -0.30
CA GLU A 132 -8.47 24.47 0.43
C GLU A 132 -9.58 25.53 0.33
N MET A 133 -10.17 25.70 -0.85
CA MET A 133 -11.29 26.63 -1.05
C MET A 133 -12.53 26.18 -0.28
N ALA A 134 -12.83 24.88 -0.25
CA ALA A 134 -13.93 24.34 0.53
C ALA A 134 -13.73 24.57 2.04
N ASP A 135 -12.52 24.35 2.54
CA ASP A 135 -12.19 24.59 3.94
C ASP A 135 -12.31 26.07 4.30
N SER A 136 -11.89 26.97 3.41
CA SER A 136 -12.06 28.41 3.60
C SER A 136 -13.53 28.80 3.68
N LEU A 137 -14.38 28.23 2.85
CA LEU A 137 -15.84 28.47 2.89
C LEU A 137 -16.45 27.96 4.19
N ARG A 138 -16.02 26.80 4.67
CA ARG A 138 -16.47 26.26 5.96
C ARG A 138 -16.14 27.18 7.13
N GLN A 139 -14.94 27.76 7.11
CA GLN A 139 -14.52 28.72 8.14
C GLN A 139 -15.33 30.01 8.10
N GLN A 140 -15.76 30.48 6.94
CA GLN A 140 -16.58 31.68 6.79
C GLN A 140 -18.05 31.46 7.22
N THR A 141 -18.51 30.24 7.20
CA THR A 141 -19.90 29.88 7.52
C THR A 141 -20.13 29.66 9.01
N VAL A 142 -19.08 29.55 9.78
CA VAL A 142 -19.15 29.31 11.25
C VAL A 142 -19.41 30.61 12.01
#